data_fd95fcf0f70afcd9cea371cd0c2c426e
#
_entry.id   fd95fcf0f70afcd9cea371cd0c2c426e
#
_cell.length_a   1.000
_cell.length_b   1.000
_cell.length_c   1.000
_cell.angle_alpha   90.00
_cell.angle_beta   90.00
_cell.angle_gamma   90.00
#
_symmetry.space_group_name_H-M   'P 1'
#
loop_
_entity.id
_entity.type
_entity.pdbx_description
1 polymer ?
#
loop_
_entity_poly.entity_id
_entity_poly.type
_entity_poly.pdbx_seq_one_letter_code
_entity_poly.pdbx_strand_id
1 'polypeptide(L)'
;MRICVITAGHLATCPRMVKAADALQEAGHTVRLVSAQFLDWAAEADKAMGETRGHSWSAVDYRRSTAPANYWMTGLRFHAARKWVRLAGAGRASLAALAAANGRASRDLLKLALSEPADLFYGGTCGGLAVAAQAARRAGVPYGLDLEDFHEGEFEHGPAWDHSRGLLRSLWSEILPGAAFVTAGSAAIAARYEHAYGIPVLPIHNTFPLPAKAPDPEPRGAGALRLYWFSQSVGAGRGLEDAVRAIGLSGIRAELHLRGLAHPEYVADLRRLAGDALLTIQIHQPGPPGKMVELSLPYDAGLSPEQGRNLNRELCLGNKALTYVLAGLAVVLTDTAGQRSFADDLGDGALRYQPGDVAALANGLRRWAEDRGRLRRARQAAWQAAKRRWNWEHRSEKGALIEAVTGAIQ
;
A
#
# COMPACT_ATOMS: atom_id res chain seq x y z
N MET A 1 1.37 21.53 17.62
CA MET A 1 0.44 20.62 18.30
C MET A 1 1.11 19.27 18.47
N ARG A 2 0.68 18.47 19.44
CA ARG A 2 1.20 17.12 19.71
C ARG A 2 0.31 16.11 19.00
N ILE A 3 0.86 15.37 18.06
CA ILE A 3 0.13 14.38 17.27
C ILE A 3 0.69 13.00 17.59
N CYS A 4 -0.18 12.06 17.97
CA CYS A 4 0.20 10.65 18.14
C CYS A 4 -0.24 9.85 16.91
N VAL A 5 0.73 9.43 16.10
CA VAL A 5 0.52 8.58 14.93
C VAL A 5 0.65 7.11 15.35
N ILE A 6 -0.36 6.29 15.05
CA ILE A 6 -0.47 4.91 15.55
C ILE A 6 -0.55 3.93 14.39
N THR A 7 0.28 2.92 14.41
CA THR A 7 0.21 1.77 13.51
C THR A 7 0.29 0.46 14.29
N ALA A 8 -0.51 -0.53 13.92
CA ALA A 8 -0.45 -1.87 14.53
C ALA A 8 0.60 -2.78 13.88
N GLY A 9 1.38 -2.26 12.94
CA GLY A 9 2.49 -2.93 12.27
C GLY A 9 3.85 -2.33 12.63
N HIS A 10 4.89 -2.89 12.03
CA HIS A 10 6.24 -2.34 12.03
C HIS A 10 6.31 -1.04 11.22
N LEU A 11 7.16 -0.09 11.60
CA LEU A 11 7.40 1.13 10.82
C LEU A 11 7.91 0.78 9.41
N ALA A 12 8.84 -0.17 9.32
CA ALA A 12 9.41 -0.64 8.07
C ALA A 12 8.38 -1.25 7.10
N THR A 13 7.26 -1.77 7.63
CA THR A 13 6.16 -2.33 6.82
C THR A 13 5.00 -1.36 6.61
N CYS A 14 5.03 -0.19 7.24
CA CYS A 14 3.99 0.83 7.18
C CYS A 14 4.56 2.20 6.72
N PRO A 15 5.24 2.28 5.55
CA PRO A 15 5.92 3.48 5.09
C PRO A 15 4.96 4.67 4.93
N ARG A 16 3.69 4.40 4.69
CA ARG A 16 2.64 5.40 4.56
C ARG A 16 2.45 6.22 5.85
N MET A 17 2.36 5.55 7.01
CA MET A 17 2.20 6.22 8.30
C MET A 17 3.48 6.95 8.73
N VAL A 18 4.64 6.41 8.39
CA VAL A 18 5.94 7.07 8.63
C VAL A 18 6.04 8.36 7.81
N LYS A 19 5.71 8.29 6.52
CA LYS A 19 5.69 9.45 5.62
C LYS A 19 4.68 10.52 6.07
N ALA A 20 3.53 10.11 6.59
CA ALA A 20 2.57 11.02 7.17
C ALA A 20 3.13 11.72 8.42
N ALA A 21 3.80 10.98 9.30
CA ALA A 21 4.47 11.55 10.48
C ALA A 21 5.57 12.53 10.10
N ASP A 22 6.42 12.19 9.11
CA ASP A 22 7.45 13.08 8.58
C ASP A 22 6.83 14.40 8.07
N ALA A 23 5.75 14.33 7.27
CA ALA A 23 5.07 15.50 6.72
C ALA A 23 4.45 16.41 7.80
N LEU A 24 3.86 15.81 8.82
CA LEU A 24 3.28 16.54 9.94
C LEU A 24 4.36 17.23 10.80
N GLN A 25 5.50 16.59 10.97
CA GLN A 25 6.65 17.19 11.66
C GLN A 25 7.24 18.34 10.84
N GLU A 26 7.40 18.19 9.54
CA GLU A 26 7.82 19.26 8.63
C GLU A 26 6.84 20.45 8.65
N ALA A 27 5.56 20.22 8.87
CA ALA A 27 4.54 21.24 9.05
C ALA A 27 4.57 21.93 10.44
N GLY A 28 5.55 21.60 11.30
CA GLY A 28 5.77 22.26 12.61
C GLY A 28 4.99 21.62 13.77
N HIS A 29 4.45 20.41 13.60
CA HIS A 29 3.82 19.67 14.70
C HIS A 29 4.85 18.85 15.49
N THR A 30 4.60 18.61 16.77
CA THR A 30 5.35 17.63 17.56
C THR A 30 4.74 16.26 17.34
N VAL A 31 5.44 15.36 16.67
CA VAL A 31 4.92 14.05 16.29
C VAL A 31 5.55 12.94 17.11
N ARG A 32 4.71 12.02 17.59
CA ARG A 32 5.11 10.77 18.22
C ARG A 32 4.53 9.59 17.46
N LEU A 33 5.39 8.63 17.10
CA LEU A 33 4.99 7.36 16.49
C LEU A 33 4.80 6.27 17.55
N VAL A 34 3.69 5.54 17.46
CA VAL A 34 3.40 4.36 18.28
C VAL A 34 3.17 3.16 17.35
N SER A 35 3.95 2.11 17.52
CA SER A 35 3.94 0.93 16.64
C SER A 35 3.93 -0.38 17.40
N ALA A 36 3.83 -1.50 16.67
CA ALA A 36 3.92 -2.85 17.21
C ALA A 36 5.04 -3.63 16.53
N GLN A 37 5.76 -4.46 17.29
CA GLN A 37 6.85 -5.29 16.81
C GLN A 37 6.55 -6.77 17.04
N PHE A 38 6.60 -7.58 15.95
CA PHE A 38 6.30 -9.01 15.99
C PHE A 38 7.18 -9.85 15.03
N LEU A 39 8.00 -9.20 14.18
CA LEU A 39 8.97 -9.83 13.28
C LEU A 39 10.37 -9.31 13.58
N ASP A 40 11.35 -10.21 13.77
CA ASP A 40 12.71 -9.84 14.15
C ASP A 40 13.39 -8.96 13.09
N TRP A 41 13.35 -9.36 11.81
CA TRP A 41 13.97 -8.60 10.72
C TRP A 41 13.40 -7.18 10.55
N ALA A 42 12.09 -7.04 10.81
CA ALA A 42 11.43 -5.74 10.68
C ALA A 42 11.72 -4.84 11.89
N ALA A 43 11.92 -5.41 13.07
CA ALA A 43 12.29 -4.67 14.28
C ALA A 43 13.69 -4.03 14.17
N GLU A 44 14.64 -4.71 13.52
CA GLU A 44 15.96 -4.14 13.21
C GLU A 44 15.83 -2.95 12.24
N ALA A 45 15.01 -3.11 11.19
CA ALA A 45 14.73 -2.04 10.25
C ALA A 45 14.01 -0.85 10.91
N ASP A 46 13.05 -1.10 11.81
CA ASP A 46 12.36 -0.08 12.59
C ASP A 46 13.33 0.76 13.43
N LYS A 47 14.29 0.10 14.11
CA LYS A 47 15.32 0.76 14.91
C LYS A 47 16.17 1.70 14.06
N ALA A 48 16.68 1.22 12.91
CA ALA A 48 17.45 2.03 11.98
C ALA A 48 16.65 3.23 11.44
N MET A 49 15.34 3.05 11.21
CA MET A 49 14.44 4.14 10.79
C MET A 49 14.22 5.16 11.91
N GLY A 50 14.05 4.72 13.15
CA GLY A 50 13.84 5.60 14.31
C GLY A 50 15.07 6.47 14.62
N GLU A 51 16.27 5.93 14.47
CA GLU A 51 17.53 6.64 14.70
C GLU A 51 17.79 7.78 13.69
N THR A 52 17.20 7.72 12.51
CA THR A 52 17.41 8.70 11.44
C THR A 52 16.35 9.80 11.36
N ARG A 53 15.28 9.71 12.19
CA ARG A 53 14.16 10.64 12.18
C ARG A 53 14.08 11.47 13.45
N GLY A 54 13.58 12.70 13.34
CA GLY A 54 13.50 13.64 14.45
C GLY A 54 12.27 13.49 15.36
N HIS A 55 11.31 12.59 15.02
CA HIS A 55 10.15 12.33 15.88
C HIS A 55 10.42 11.21 16.89
N SER A 56 9.78 11.31 18.06
CA SER A 56 9.85 10.25 19.07
C SER A 56 9.11 9.00 18.59
N TRP A 57 9.63 7.84 18.94
CA TRP A 57 9.06 6.55 18.60
C TRP A 57 9.05 5.60 19.78
N SER A 58 7.94 4.88 19.94
CA SER A 58 7.76 3.84 20.95
C SER A 58 7.03 2.65 20.35
N ALA A 59 7.38 1.44 20.76
CA ALA A 59 6.79 0.22 20.22
C ALA A 59 6.36 -0.77 21.32
N VAL A 60 5.24 -1.45 21.06
CA VAL A 60 4.83 -2.65 21.80
C VAL A 60 5.56 -3.85 21.21
N ASP A 61 6.53 -4.40 21.93
CA ASP A 61 7.22 -5.63 21.53
C ASP A 61 6.44 -6.85 22.01
N TYR A 62 5.98 -7.68 21.05
CA TYR A 62 5.43 -9.00 21.30
C TYR A 62 6.04 -10.06 20.37
N ARG A 63 7.32 -9.91 20.02
CA ARG A 63 8.09 -10.93 19.31
C ARG A 63 8.28 -12.15 20.21
N ARG A 64 8.21 -13.32 19.61
CA ARG A 64 8.41 -14.58 20.36
C ARG A 64 9.85 -14.72 20.87
N SER A 65 10.82 -14.16 20.16
CA SER A 65 12.25 -14.19 20.45
C SER A 65 12.65 -13.33 21.66
N THR A 66 12.12 -12.10 21.75
CA THR A 66 12.55 -11.10 22.75
C THR A 66 11.54 -10.85 23.86
N ALA A 67 10.25 -11.06 23.59
CA ALA A 67 9.15 -10.81 24.52
C ALA A 67 8.15 -11.98 24.59
N PRO A 68 8.58 -13.22 24.94
CA PRO A 68 7.72 -14.40 24.88
C PRO A 68 6.48 -14.31 25.77
N ALA A 69 6.56 -13.69 26.95
CA ALA A 69 5.41 -13.47 27.81
C ALA A 69 4.35 -12.60 27.15
N ASN A 70 4.75 -11.49 26.52
CA ASN A 70 3.86 -10.63 25.76
C ASN A 70 3.29 -11.36 24.53
N TYR A 71 4.12 -12.19 23.87
CA TYR A 71 3.67 -13.01 22.75
C TYR A 71 2.47 -13.89 23.14
N TRP A 72 2.58 -14.65 24.22
CA TRP A 72 1.52 -15.55 24.66
C TRP A 72 0.33 -14.79 25.22
N MET A 73 0.56 -13.75 26.01
CA MET A 73 -0.51 -12.96 26.62
C MET A 73 -1.36 -12.20 25.58
N THR A 74 -0.72 -11.55 24.61
CA THR A 74 -1.44 -10.86 23.52
C THR A 74 -2.21 -11.86 22.65
N GLY A 75 -1.62 -13.04 22.38
CA GLY A 75 -2.30 -14.13 21.67
C GLY A 75 -3.54 -14.63 22.38
N LEU A 76 -3.42 -14.95 23.67
CA LEU A 76 -4.54 -15.42 24.50
C LEU A 76 -5.69 -14.41 24.49
N ARG A 77 -5.39 -13.12 24.74
CA ARG A 77 -6.39 -12.03 24.74
C ARG A 77 -7.08 -11.90 23.39
N PHE A 78 -6.33 -11.96 22.30
CA PHE A 78 -6.84 -11.88 20.95
C PHE A 78 -7.81 -13.02 20.63
N HIS A 79 -7.41 -14.26 20.89
CA HIS A 79 -8.26 -15.42 20.63
C HIS A 79 -9.51 -15.44 21.52
N ALA A 80 -9.37 -15.07 22.79
CA ALA A 80 -10.50 -14.94 23.72
C ALA A 80 -11.50 -13.87 23.24
N ALA A 81 -11.01 -12.69 22.83
CA ALA A 81 -11.84 -11.61 22.29
C ALA A 81 -12.57 -12.04 21.00
N ARG A 82 -11.88 -12.70 20.07
CA ARG A 82 -12.51 -13.23 18.84
C ARG A 82 -13.59 -14.25 19.15
N LYS A 83 -13.33 -15.18 20.07
CA LYS A 83 -14.32 -16.16 20.49
C LYS A 83 -15.53 -15.48 21.12
N TRP A 84 -15.30 -14.51 22.00
CA TRP A 84 -16.39 -13.77 22.67
C TRP A 84 -17.22 -12.96 21.65
N VAL A 85 -16.59 -12.19 20.76
CA VAL A 85 -17.29 -11.42 19.72
C VAL A 85 -18.08 -12.34 18.79
N ARG A 86 -17.55 -13.53 18.48
CA ARG A 86 -18.27 -14.54 17.68
C ARG A 86 -19.52 -15.05 18.38
N LEU A 87 -19.47 -15.28 19.69
CA LEU A 87 -20.60 -15.78 20.48
C LEU A 87 -21.65 -14.71 20.77
N ALA A 88 -21.22 -13.50 21.12
CA ALA A 88 -22.09 -12.38 21.45
C ALA A 88 -22.71 -11.72 20.21
N GLY A 89 -22.08 -11.88 19.04
CA GLY A 89 -22.39 -11.16 17.81
C GLY A 89 -21.64 -9.81 17.75
N ALA A 90 -20.99 -9.53 16.63
CA ALA A 90 -20.16 -8.33 16.46
C ALA A 90 -20.94 -7.02 16.68
N GLY A 91 -22.21 -6.94 16.24
CA GLY A 91 -23.05 -5.75 16.41
C GLY A 91 -23.48 -5.46 17.86
N ARG A 92 -23.21 -6.37 18.81
CA ARG A 92 -23.47 -6.18 20.26
C ARG A 92 -22.19 -6.00 21.08
N ALA A 93 -21.03 -6.16 20.43
CA ALA A 93 -19.74 -6.08 21.11
C ALA A 93 -19.33 -4.62 21.33
N SER A 94 -18.72 -4.34 22.47
CA SER A 94 -18.16 -3.01 22.74
C SER A 94 -16.98 -2.72 21.80
N LEU A 95 -16.67 -1.42 21.56
CA LEU A 95 -15.50 -1.00 20.79
C LEU A 95 -14.20 -1.64 21.29
N ALA A 96 -14.03 -1.76 22.61
CA ALA A 96 -12.85 -2.40 23.19
C ALA A 96 -12.75 -3.89 22.84
N ALA A 97 -13.87 -4.60 22.79
CA ALA A 97 -13.91 -6.00 22.42
C ALA A 97 -13.69 -6.20 20.91
N LEU A 98 -14.30 -5.34 20.07
CA LEU A 98 -14.05 -5.33 18.63
C LEU A 98 -12.57 -5.05 18.30
N ALA A 99 -11.97 -4.03 18.94
CA ALA A 99 -10.56 -3.71 18.77
C ALA A 99 -9.63 -4.86 19.21
N ALA A 100 -9.92 -5.50 20.34
CA ALA A 100 -9.15 -6.66 20.83
C ALA A 100 -9.30 -7.88 19.92
N ALA A 101 -10.45 -8.07 19.29
CA ALA A 101 -10.70 -9.14 18.32
C ALA A 101 -10.11 -8.85 16.93
N ASN A 102 -9.87 -7.58 16.60
CA ASN A 102 -9.28 -7.14 15.34
C ASN A 102 -7.76 -7.05 15.38
N GLY A 103 -7.18 -6.54 16.49
CA GLY A 103 -5.74 -6.29 16.62
C GLY A 103 -5.13 -6.94 17.86
N ARG A 104 -4.14 -7.83 17.64
CA ARG A 104 -3.51 -8.61 18.73
C ARG A 104 -2.90 -7.73 19.84
N ALA A 105 -2.25 -6.62 19.47
CA ALA A 105 -1.61 -5.69 20.40
C ALA A 105 -2.48 -4.48 20.77
N SER A 106 -3.77 -4.44 20.38
CA SER A 106 -4.61 -3.24 20.49
C SER A 106 -4.69 -2.65 21.91
N ARG A 107 -4.76 -3.49 22.94
CA ARG A 107 -4.80 -3.05 24.35
C ARG A 107 -3.48 -2.40 24.77
N ASP A 108 -2.37 -2.99 24.39
CA ASP A 108 -1.04 -2.53 24.80
C ASP A 108 -0.63 -1.28 23.98
N LEU A 109 -1.00 -1.22 22.69
CA LEU A 109 -0.89 -0.01 21.86
C LEU A 109 -1.73 1.15 22.43
N LEU A 110 -2.96 0.87 22.88
CA LEU A 110 -3.80 1.88 23.49
C LEU A 110 -3.18 2.44 24.78
N LYS A 111 -2.62 1.57 25.63
CA LYS A 111 -1.90 1.98 26.84
C LYS A 111 -0.69 2.85 26.48
N LEU A 112 0.07 2.44 25.46
CA LEU A 112 1.23 3.19 24.99
C LEU A 112 0.83 4.52 24.34
N ALA A 113 -0.23 4.56 23.54
CA ALA A 113 -0.74 5.78 22.94
C ALA A 113 -1.17 6.82 23.99
N LEU A 114 -1.72 6.38 25.13
CA LEU A 114 -2.18 7.23 26.24
C LEU A 114 -1.07 7.53 27.27
N SER A 115 0.16 7.02 27.12
CA SER A 115 1.24 7.28 28.07
C SER A 115 1.71 8.74 28.09
N GLU A 116 1.46 9.48 27.02
CA GLU A 116 1.78 10.88 26.88
C GLU A 116 0.59 11.64 26.28
N PRO A 117 0.40 12.93 26.64
CA PRO A 117 -0.68 13.74 26.10
C PRO A 117 -0.53 13.95 24.59
N ALA A 118 -1.66 13.92 23.88
CA ALA A 118 -1.75 14.28 22.46
C ALA A 118 -2.96 15.20 22.24
N ASP A 119 -2.87 16.06 21.23
CA ASP A 119 -3.95 16.96 20.83
C ASP A 119 -4.78 16.34 19.68
N LEU A 120 -4.21 15.30 19.03
CA LEU A 120 -4.85 14.49 18.00
C LEU A 120 -4.21 13.09 17.94
N PHE A 121 -5.05 12.07 17.75
CA PHE A 121 -4.60 10.70 17.41
C PHE A 121 -4.86 10.40 15.95
N TYR A 122 -3.85 9.89 15.22
CA TYR A 122 -3.97 9.53 13.81
C TYR A 122 -3.62 8.05 13.64
N GLY A 123 -4.62 7.23 13.34
CA GLY A 123 -4.49 5.78 13.21
C GLY A 123 -4.36 5.32 11.77
N GLY A 124 -3.43 4.42 11.50
CA GLY A 124 -3.33 3.67 10.26
C GLY A 124 -3.15 2.18 10.50
N THR A 125 -3.22 1.39 9.45
CA THR A 125 -3.36 -0.07 9.48
C THR A 125 -4.62 -0.54 10.21
N CYS A 126 -5.18 -1.66 9.80
CA CYS A 126 -6.47 -2.16 10.29
C CYS A 126 -6.56 -2.22 11.83
N GLY A 127 -5.48 -2.63 12.52
CA GLY A 127 -5.43 -2.70 13.98
C GLY A 127 -5.25 -1.34 14.67
N GLY A 128 -4.55 -0.38 14.04
CA GLY A 128 -4.27 0.93 14.60
C GLY A 128 -5.46 1.89 14.60
N LEU A 129 -6.37 1.73 13.62
CA LEU A 129 -7.58 2.57 13.49
C LEU A 129 -8.43 2.56 14.77
N ALA A 130 -8.75 1.38 15.28
CA ALA A 130 -9.53 1.23 16.51
C ALA A 130 -8.81 1.75 17.75
N VAL A 131 -7.47 1.67 17.78
CA VAL A 131 -6.67 2.20 18.88
C VAL A 131 -6.72 3.73 18.90
N ALA A 132 -6.58 4.38 17.73
CA ALA A 132 -6.68 5.83 17.63
C ALA A 132 -8.03 6.37 18.11
N ALA A 133 -9.13 5.76 17.64
CA ALA A 133 -10.47 6.12 18.05
C ALA A 133 -10.70 5.95 19.57
N GLN A 134 -10.21 4.85 20.17
CA GLN A 134 -10.31 4.62 21.60
C GLN A 134 -9.45 5.60 22.42
N ALA A 135 -8.23 5.89 21.97
CA ALA A 135 -7.34 6.82 22.63
C ALA A 135 -7.93 8.23 22.62
N ALA A 136 -8.43 8.68 21.49
CA ALA A 136 -9.06 9.98 21.33
C ALA A 136 -10.30 10.15 22.20
N ARG A 137 -11.21 9.17 22.23
CA ARG A 137 -12.40 9.18 23.10
C ARG A 137 -12.05 9.26 24.58
N ARG A 138 -10.96 8.60 25.02
CA ARG A 138 -10.49 8.64 26.41
C ARG A 138 -9.81 9.96 26.77
N ALA A 139 -9.10 10.55 25.83
CA ALA A 139 -8.41 11.82 26.02
C ALA A 139 -9.30 13.04 25.78
N GLY A 140 -10.49 12.88 25.19
CA GLY A 140 -11.39 13.97 24.84
C GLY A 140 -10.88 14.85 23.70
N VAL A 141 -10.13 14.26 22.74
CA VAL A 141 -9.52 14.97 21.60
C VAL A 141 -9.96 14.35 20.27
N PRO A 142 -9.83 15.05 19.12
CA PRO A 142 -10.15 14.49 17.81
C PRO A 142 -9.23 13.35 17.39
N TYR A 143 -9.68 12.58 16.39
CA TYR A 143 -8.87 11.57 15.73
C TYR A 143 -9.09 11.55 14.21
N GLY A 144 -8.04 11.20 13.49
CA GLY A 144 -8.07 10.87 12.06
C GLY A 144 -7.81 9.39 11.83
N LEU A 145 -8.30 8.87 10.70
CA LEU A 145 -8.15 7.46 10.33
C LEU A 145 -7.61 7.34 8.90
N ASP A 146 -6.56 6.56 8.72
CA ASP A 146 -6.03 6.20 7.41
C ASP A 146 -6.40 4.75 7.08
N LEU A 147 -7.41 4.60 6.26
CA LEU A 147 -7.91 3.29 5.86
C LEU A 147 -6.94 2.57 4.92
N GLU A 148 -6.15 3.29 4.13
CA GLU A 148 -5.23 2.77 3.11
C GLU A 148 -5.91 1.80 2.13
N ASP A 149 -6.36 0.64 2.61
CA ASP A 149 -7.00 -0.45 1.87
C ASP A 149 -8.51 -0.56 2.17
N PHE A 150 -9.23 -1.26 1.29
CA PHE A 150 -10.60 -1.68 1.58
C PHE A 150 -10.58 -3.00 2.36
N HIS A 151 -10.40 -2.91 3.66
CA HIS A 151 -10.14 -4.05 4.54
C HIS A 151 -11.20 -5.15 4.51
N GLU A 152 -12.49 -4.81 4.36
CA GLU A 152 -13.55 -5.81 4.19
C GLU A 152 -13.42 -6.60 2.89
N GLY A 153 -12.82 -5.99 1.88
CA GLY A 153 -12.60 -6.56 0.57
C GLY A 153 -11.32 -7.38 0.43
N GLU A 154 -10.49 -7.48 1.47
CA GLU A 154 -9.29 -8.32 1.48
C GLU A 154 -9.65 -9.82 1.56
N PHE A 155 -10.79 -10.13 2.13
CA PHE A 155 -11.26 -11.50 2.29
C PHE A 155 -11.91 -12.03 1.02
N GLU A 156 -11.66 -13.31 0.73
CA GLU A 156 -12.37 -14.03 -0.32
C GLU A 156 -13.86 -14.15 -0.02
N HIS A 157 -14.67 -14.36 -1.07
CA HIS A 157 -16.08 -14.61 -0.90
C HIS A 157 -16.32 -15.99 -0.28
N GLY A 158 -17.24 -16.08 0.70
CA GLY A 158 -17.66 -17.32 1.30
C GLY A 158 -17.89 -17.25 2.82
N PRO A 159 -18.62 -18.23 3.39
CA PRO A 159 -19.02 -18.25 4.81
C PRO A 159 -17.84 -18.25 5.78
N ALA A 160 -16.69 -18.80 5.38
CA ALA A 160 -15.47 -18.83 6.21
C ALA A 160 -15.00 -17.43 6.64
N TRP A 161 -15.26 -16.41 5.82
CA TRP A 161 -14.82 -15.04 6.03
C TRP A 161 -15.92 -14.08 6.50
N ASP A 162 -17.20 -14.53 6.54
CA ASP A 162 -18.35 -13.68 6.92
C ASP A 162 -18.21 -13.12 8.33
N HIS A 163 -17.69 -13.91 9.26
CA HIS A 163 -17.45 -13.45 10.62
C HIS A 163 -16.40 -12.34 10.67
N SER A 164 -15.31 -12.47 9.93
CA SER A 164 -14.25 -11.44 9.88
C SER A 164 -14.76 -10.15 9.21
N ARG A 165 -15.51 -10.26 8.12
CA ARG A 165 -16.17 -9.10 7.48
C ARG A 165 -17.19 -8.44 8.43
N GLY A 166 -18.00 -9.22 9.14
CA GLY A 166 -18.97 -8.73 10.11
C GLY A 166 -18.33 -7.98 11.28
N LEU A 167 -17.18 -8.49 11.77
CA LEU A 167 -16.39 -7.82 12.79
C LEU A 167 -15.89 -6.44 12.29
N LEU A 168 -15.30 -6.39 11.09
CA LEU A 168 -14.81 -5.12 10.51
C LEU A 168 -15.96 -4.14 10.28
N ARG A 169 -17.10 -4.57 9.72
CA ARG A 169 -18.27 -3.70 9.53
C ARG A 169 -18.75 -3.09 10.83
N SER A 170 -18.87 -3.91 11.89
CA SER A 170 -19.27 -3.40 13.21
C SER A 170 -18.25 -2.40 13.75
N LEU A 171 -16.95 -2.67 13.55
CA LEU A 171 -15.89 -1.77 13.99
C LEU A 171 -15.93 -0.45 13.22
N TRP A 172 -16.03 -0.50 11.87
CA TRP A 172 -16.10 0.70 11.03
C TRP A 172 -17.35 1.54 11.31
N SER A 173 -18.51 0.92 11.47
CA SER A 173 -19.74 1.63 11.85
C SER A 173 -19.62 2.35 13.18
N GLU A 174 -18.77 1.87 14.09
CA GLU A 174 -18.55 2.45 15.41
C GLU A 174 -17.54 3.61 15.39
N ILE A 175 -16.48 3.52 14.55
CA ILE A 175 -15.37 4.50 14.61
C ILE A 175 -15.35 5.50 13.46
N LEU A 176 -15.86 5.18 12.28
CA LEU A 176 -15.79 6.09 11.13
C LEU A 176 -16.62 7.36 11.30
N PRO A 177 -17.88 7.31 11.81
CA PRO A 177 -18.71 8.52 11.92
C PRO A 177 -18.17 9.58 12.89
N GLY A 178 -17.33 9.20 13.85
CA GLY A 178 -16.74 10.11 14.83
C GLY A 178 -15.34 10.60 14.48
N ALA A 179 -14.78 10.18 13.34
CA ALA A 179 -13.48 10.63 12.89
C ALA A 179 -13.57 12.08 12.36
N ALA A 180 -12.60 12.92 12.75
CA ALA A 180 -12.52 14.29 12.26
C ALA A 180 -12.12 14.34 10.78
N PHE A 181 -11.34 13.36 10.32
CA PHE A 181 -11.06 13.10 8.91
C PHE A 181 -10.75 11.62 8.68
N VAL A 182 -11.02 11.16 7.46
CA VAL A 182 -10.71 9.79 7.02
C VAL A 182 -9.98 9.87 5.68
N THR A 183 -8.88 9.11 5.54
CA THR A 183 -8.12 9.02 4.29
C THR A 183 -8.12 7.60 3.74
N ALA A 184 -7.92 7.44 2.43
CA ALA A 184 -7.84 6.15 1.76
C ALA A 184 -6.76 6.13 0.67
N GLY A 185 -6.23 4.94 0.34
CA GLY A 185 -5.10 4.77 -0.57
C GLY A 185 -5.42 4.96 -2.06
N SER A 186 -6.71 5.06 -2.43
CA SER A 186 -7.14 5.36 -3.80
C SER A 186 -8.52 6.03 -3.80
N ALA A 187 -8.85 6.71 -4.91
CA ALA A 187 -10.19 7.31 -5.09
C ALA A 187 -11.31 6.24 -5.10
N ALA A 188 -11.03 5.05 -5.65
CA ALA A 188 -12.00 3.96 -5.67
C ALA A 188 -12.26 3.37 -4.27
N ILE A 189 -11.24 3.27 -3.42
CA ILE A 189 -11.38 2.88 -2.02
C ILE A 189 -12.17 3.97 -1.27
N ALA A 190 -11.82 5.25 -1.44
CA ALA A 190 -12.53 6.37 -0.82
C ALA A 190 -14.02 6.32 -1.15
N ALA A 191 -14.38 6.29 -2.44
CA ALA A 191 -15.76 6.20 -2.90
C ALA A 191 -16.51 4.97 -2.35
N ARG A 192 -15.81 3.84 -2.17
CA ARG A 192 -16.39 2.63 -1.60
C ARG A 192 -16.75 2.79 -0.12
N TYR A 193 -15.88 3.42 0.68
CA TYR A 193 -16.18 3.72 2.08
C TYR A 193 -17.23 4.83 2.23
N GLU A 194 -17.18 5.88 1.41
CA GLU A 194 -18.21 6.92 1.37
C GLU A 194 -19.60 6.31 1.13
N HIS A 195 -19.71 5.44 0.12
CA HIS A 195 -20.97 4.76 -0.19
C HIS A 195 -21.41 3.84 0.95
N ALA A 196 -20.50 3.11 1.59
CA ALA A 196 -20.83 2.11 2.59
C ALA A 196 -21.21 2.72 3.97
N TYR A 197 -20.60 3.85 4.32
CA TYR A 197 -20.68 4.43 5.68
C TYR A 197 -21.21 5.86 5.73
N GLY A 198 -21.47 6.50 4.59
CA GLY A 198 -22.05 7.86 4.52
C GLY A 198 -21.13 8.95 5.10
N ILE A 199 -19.82 8.78 5.02
CA ILE A 199 -18.80 9.71 5.55
C ILE A 199 -17.93 10.23 4.41
N PRO A 200 -17.39 11.45 4.48
CA PRO A 200 -16.40 11.93 3.53
C PRO A 200 -15.07 11.19 3.71
N VAL A 201 -14.44 10.76 2.62
CA VAL A 201 -13.14 10.09 2.63
C VAL A 201 -12.20 10.72 1.63
N LEU A 202 -11.08 11.23 2.09
CA LEU A 202 -10.08 11.92 1.28
C LEU A 202 -9.12 10.92 0.64
N PRO A 203 -9.05 10.81 -0.69
CA PRO A 203 -8.05 9.95 -1.31
C PRO A 203 -6.66 10.58 -1.21
N ILE A 204 -5.75 9.91 -0.50
CA ILE A 204 -4.33 10.24 -0.42
C ILE A 204 -3.55 9.01 -0.88
N HIS A 205 -2.88 9.13 -2.02
CA HIS A 205 -2.20 8.00 -2.63
C HIS A 205 -0.85 7.75 -1.97
N ASN A 206 -0.35 6.53 -2.04
CA ASN A 206 0.96 6.19 -1.50
C ASN A 206 2.10 6.58 -2.48
N THR A 207 2.07 7.83 -2.95
CA THR A 207 3.10 8.43 -3.79
C THR A 207 4.40 8.66 -3.02
N PHE A 208 5.48 8.92 -3.78
CA PHE A 208 6.80 9.23 -3.22
C PHE A 208 7.26 10.61 -3.69
N PRO A 209 8.29 11.22 -3.08
CA PRO A 209 8.89 12.46 -3.57
C PRO A 209 9.40 12.32 -5.00
N LEU A 210 9.40 13.43 -5.74
CA LEU A 210 10.07 13.47 -7.03
C LEU A 210 11.57 13.18 -6.86
N PRO A 211 12.19 12.39 -7.75
CA PRO A 211 13.63 12.21 -7.73
C PRO A 211 14.33 13.52 -8.04
N ALA A 212 15.49 13.75 -7.38
CA ALA A 212 16.27 14.98 -7.55
C ALA A 212 16.71 15.23 -9.01
N LYS A 213 16.89 14.15 -9.79
CA LYS A 213 17.22 14.22 -11.21
C LYS A 213 16.08 13.62 -12.04
N ALA A 214 15.66 14.36 -13.06
CA ALA A 214 14.68 13.84 -14.01
C ALA A 214 15.20 12.55 -14.68
N PRO A 215 14.33 11.52 -14.82
CA PRO A 215 14.71 10.30 -15.53
C PRO A 215 14.92 10.59 -17.02
N ASP A 216 15.87 9.88 -17.60
CA ASP A 216 16.12 9.93 -19.03
C ASP A 216 14.95 9.21 -19.77
N PRO A 217 14.25 9.86 -20.70
CA PRO A 217 13.13 9.29 -21.42
C PRO A 217 13.55 8.29 -22.50
N GLU A 218 14.84 8.27 -22.89
CA GLU A 218 15.28 7.39 -23.96
C GLU A 218 15.12 5.90 -23.56
N PRO A 219 14.59 5.06 -24.46
CA PRO A 219 14.46 3.64 -24.22
C PRO A 219 15.81 2.96 -23.99
N ARG A 220 15.86 2.02 -23.06
CA ARG A 220 17.10 1.34 -22.64
C ARG A 220 17.47 0.20 -23.60
N GLY A 221 18.54 0.38 -24.35
CA GLY A 221 19.08 -0.62 -25.25
C GLY A 221 18.39 -0.71 -26.62
N ALA A 222 19.13 -1.19 -27.61
CA ALA A 222 18.72 -1.20 -29.01
C ALA A 222 17.93 -2.48 -29.43
N GLY A 223 17.78 -3.49 -28.57
CA GLY A 223 17.34 -4.81 -29.04
C GLY A 223 16.16 -5.42 -28.29
N ALA A 224 16.09 -5.35 -26.99
CA ALA A 224 15.05 -5.98 -26.19
C ALA A 224 14.21 -4.93 -25.42
N LEU A 225 12.91 -5.18 -25.30
CA LEU A 225 12.05 -4.39 -24.44
C LEU A 225 12.29 -4.82 -22.98
N ARG A 226 12.71 -3.89 -22.11
CA ARG A 226 13.04 -4.17 -20.72
C ARG A 226 11.82 -3.88 -19.83
N LEU A 227 11.19 -4.93 -19.33
CA LEU A 227 10.02 -4.90 -18.48
C LEU A 227 10.41 -5.12 -17.02
N TYR A 228 9.82 -4.37 -16.11
CA TYR A 228 10.14 -4.45 -14.69
C TYR A 228 8.90 -4.67 -13.84
N TRP A 229 9.04 -5.54 -12.85
CA TRP A 229 8.06 -5.77 -11.81
C TRP A 229 8.74 -6.00 -10.46
N PHE A 230 8.16 -5.49 -9.37
CA PHE A 230 8.67 -5.72 -8.03
C PHE A 230 7.57 -5.99 -7.02
N SER A 231 7.90 -6.75 -5.99
CA SER A 231 7.06 -7.00 -4.80
C SER A 231 7.93 -7.52 -3.67
N GLN A 232 7.35 -7.69 -2.48
CA GLN A 232 8.01 -8.42 -1.39
C GLN A 232 8.30 -9.87 -1.79
N SER A 233 7.37 -10.51 -2.50
CA SER A 233 7.53 -11.88 -3.01
C SER A 233 7.15 -11.99 -4.48
N VAL A 234 7.88 -12.81 -5.24
CA VAL A 234 7.59 -13.21 -6.62
C VAL A 234 6.88 -14.57 -6.57
N GLY A 235 5.57 -14.55 -6.80
CA GLY A 235 4.72 -15.75 -6.70
C GLY A 235 3.42 -15.60 -7.48
N ALA A 236 2.62 -16.66 -7.51
CA ALA A 236 1.38 -16.74 -8.28
C ALA A 236 0.35 -15.66 -7.88
N GLY A 237 -0.57 -15.39 -8.81
CA GLY A 237 -1.69 -14.47 -8.57
C GLY A 237 -1.34 -12.99 -8.66
N ARG A 238 -0.26 -12.67 -9.31
CA ARG A 238 0.22 -11.31 -9.52
C ARG A 238 0.15 -10.85 -10.99
N GLY A 239 -0.48 -11.66 -11.89
CA GLY A 239 -0.61 -11.35 -13.31
C GLY A 239 0.67 -11.49 -14.13
N LEU A 240 1.72 -12.08 -13.56
CA LEU A 240 2.99 -12.30 -14.28
C LEU A 240 2.85 -13.34 -15.38
N GLU A 241 1.95 -14.31 -15.19
CA GLU A 241 1.62 -15.32 -16.19
C GLU A 241 1.06 -14.69 -17.48
N ASP A 242 0.19 -13.68 -17.34
CA ASP A 242 -0.37 -12.94 -18.49
C ASP A 242 0.72 -12.15 -19.21
N ALA A 243 1.65 -11.53 -18.45
CA ALA A 243 2.78 -10.82 -19.05
C ALA A 243 3.69 -11.77 -19.86
N VAL A 244 4.01 -12.95 -19.31
CA VAL A 244 4.84 -13.95 -20.00
C VAL A 244 4.15 -14.47 -21.28
N ARG A 245 2.85 -14.83 -21.21
CA ARG A 245 2.06 -15.24 -22.39
C ARG A 245 2.00 -14.13 -23.44
N ALA A 246 1.79 -12.88 -23.02
CA ALA A 246 1.69 -11.74 -23.92
C ALA A 246 3.01 -11.47 -24.64
N ILE A 247 4.15 -11.59 -23.97
CA ILE A 247 5.46 -11.47 -24.59
C ILE A 247 5.64 -12.58 -25.64
N GLY A 248 5.32 -13.84 -25.32
CA GLY A 248 5.36 -14.93 -26.28
C GLY A 248 4.49 -14.69 -27.50
N LEU A 249 3.23 -14.28 -27.28
CA LEU A 249 2.27 -13.99 -28.35
C LEU A 249 2.68 -12.77 -29.21
N SER A 250 3.39 -11.82 -28.62
CA SER A 250 3.84 -10.63 -29.34
C SER A 250 4.99 -10.90 -30.32
N GLY A 251 5.77 -11.97 -30.11
CA GLY A 251 6.96 -12.28 -30.90
C GLY A 251 8.13 -11.32 -30.74
N ILE A 252 8.07 -10.43 -29.76
CA ILE A 252 9.14 -9.45 -29.52
C ILE A 252 10.28 -10.06 -28.70
N ARG A 253 11.49 -9.48 -28.83
CA ARG A 253 12.56 -9.73 -27.86
C ARG A 253 12.34 -8.91 -26.60
N ALA A 254 12.31 -9.57 -25.44
CA ALA A 254 12.08 -8.89 -24.16
C ALA A 254 12.96 -9.45 -23.02
N GLU A 255 13.22 -8.60 -22.05
CA GLU A 255 13.79 -8.95 -20.76
C GLU A 255 12.75 -8.64 -19.68
N LEU A 256 12.34 -9.64 -18.89
CA LEU A 256 11.43 -9.48 -17.77
C LEU A 256 12.22 -9.56 -16.47
N HIS A 257 12.34 -8.45 -15.80
CA HIS A 257 13.07 -8.30 -14.56
C HIS A 257 12.10 -8.32 -13.37
N LEU A 258 12.21 -9.34 -12.51
CA LEU A 258 11.38 -9.55 -11.34
C LEU A 258 12.20 -9.34 -10.08
N ARG A 259 11.79 -8.41 -9.21
CA ARG A 259 12.46 -8.13 -7.94
C ARG A 259 11.60 -8.54 -6.76
N GLY A 260 12.18 -9.33 -5.85
CA GLY A 260 11.53 -9.82 -4.62
C GLY A 260 12.04 -11.19 -4.19
N LEU A 261 11.54 -11.69 -3.07
CA LEU A 261 11.79 -13.07 -2.64
C LEU A 261 11.07 -14.01 -3.62
N ALA A 262 11.84 -14.69 -4.46
CA ALA A 262 11.27 -15.53 -5.48
C ALA A 262 11.04 -16.96 -4.97
N HIS A 263 9.86 -17.51 -5.25
CA HIS A 263 9.58 -18.95 -5.09
C HIS A 263 10.17 -19.71 -6.27
N PRO A 264 11.17 -20.58 -6.07
CA PRO A 264 11.90 -21.23 -7.16
C PRO A 264 10.99 -22.00 -8.13
N GLU A 265 10.01 -22.72 -7.59
CA GLU A 265 9.04 -23.48 -8.39
C GLU A 265 8.22 -22.56 -9.31
N TYR A 266 7.75 -21.43 -8.78
CA TYR A 266 7.00 -20.46 -9.56
C TYR A 266 7.84 -19.82 -10.68
N VAL A 267 9.11 -19.53 -10.41
CA VAL A 267 10.04 -19.03 -11.43
C VAL A 267 10.26 -20.09 -12.52
N ALA A 268 10.38 -21.36 -12.15
CA ALA A 268 10.48 -22.47 -13.10
C ALA A 268 9.21 -22.58 -13.96
N ASP A 269 8.02 -22.38 -13.37
CA ASP A 269 6.75 -22.38 -14.10
C ASP A 269 6.67 -21.21 -15.10
N LEU A 270 7.09 -20.00 -14.71
CA LEU A 270 7.14 -18.85 -15.62
C LEU A 270 8.11 -19.11 -16.80
N ARG A 271 9.28 -19.72 -16.54
CA ARG A 271 10.24 -20.07 -17.60
C ARG A 271 9.68 -21.15 -18.54
N ARG A 272 8.98 -22.14 -18.00
CA ARG A 272 8.30 -23.17 -18.79
C ARG A 272 7.18 -22.55 -19.64
N LEU A 273 6.43 -21.60 -19.06
CA LEU A 273 5.38 -20.87 -19.77
C LEU A 273 5.94 -20.00 -20.91
N ALA A 274 7.14 -19.45 -20.75
CA ALA A 274 7.82 -18.70 -21.80
C ALA A 274 8.20 -19.57 -23.01
N GLY A 275 8.50 -20.87 -22.81
CA GLY A 275 8.86 -21.79 -23.88
C GLY A 275 9.98 -21.23 -24.77
N ASP A 276 9.72 -21.24 -26.09
CA ASP A 276 10.64 -20.75 -27.13
C ASP A 276 10.53 -19.24 -27.41
N ALA A 277 9.79 -18.50 -26.56
CA ALA A 277 9.68 -17.03 -26.69
C ALA A 277 11.05 -16.37 -26.55
N LEU A 278 11.27 -15.26 -27.28
CA LEU A 278 12.47 -14.44 -27.19
C LEU A 278 12.48 -13.62 -25.88
N LEU A 279 12.30 -14.33 -24.75
CA LEU A 279 12.15 -13.77 -23.41
C LEU A 279 13.23 -14.27 -22.46
N THR A 280 13.96 -13.33 -21.85
CA THR A 280 14.84 -13.62 -20.72
C THR A 280 14.17 -13.19 -19.40
N ILE A 281 14.04 -14.11 -18.43
CA ILE A 281 13.50 -13.81 -17.10
C ILE A 281 14.67 -13.68 -16.11
N GLN A 282 14.84 -12.51 -15.52
CA GLN A 282 15.87 -12.19 -14.53
C GLN A 282 15.26 -11.94 -13.15
N ILE A 283 15.83 -12.57 -12.12
CA ILE A 283 15.40 -12.41 -10.74
C ILE A 283 16.38 -11.53 -9.99
N HIS A 284 15.88 -10.51 -9.31
CA HIS A 284 16.65 -9.60 -8.49
C HIS A 284 16.27 -9.74 -7.01
N GLN A 285 17.24 -9.61 -6.13
CA GLN A 285 17.02 -9.59 -4.69
C GLN A 285 16.08 -8.43 -4.29
N PRO A 286 15.32 -8.55 -3.19
CA PRO A 286 14.56 -7.46 -2.62
C PRO A 286 15.40 -6.20 -2.46
N GLY A 287 14.81 -5.03 -2.63
CA GLY A 287 15.46 -3.75 -2.42
C GLY A 287 14.77 -2.93 -1.34
N PRO A 288 15.48 -1.98 -0.71
CA PRO A 288 14.87 -1.08 0.26
C PRO A 288 13.71 -0.28 -0.37
N PRO A 289 12.58 -0.13 0.32
CA PRO A 289 11.41 0.61 -0.21
C PRO A 289 11.74 2.03 -0.70
N GLY A 290 12.59 2.76 0.02
CA GLY A 290 13.00 4.13 -0.35
C GLY A 290 13.87 4.22 -1.61
N LYS A 291 14.41 3.09 -2.11
CA LYS A 291 15.23 3.05 -3.35
C LYS A 291 14.48 2.51 -4.56
N MET A 292 13.19 2.20 -4.44
CA MET A 292 12.46 1.52 -5.52
C MET A 292 12.36 2.38 -6.80
N VAL A 293 12.29 3.71 -6.69
CA VAL A 293 12.33 4.61 -7.85
C VAL A 293 13.68 4.50 -8.57
N GLU A 294 14.79 4.57 -7.84
CA GLU A 294 16.15 4.44 -8.37
C GLU A 294 16.37 3.07 -9.04
N LEU A 295 15.93 2.00 -8.36
CA LEU A 295 16.02 0.62 -8.85
C LEU A 295 15.15 0.36 -10.10
N SER A 296 14.19 1.24 -10.39
CA SER A 296 13.34 1.16 -11.59
C SER A 296 13.94 1.85 -12.82
N LEU A 297 14.87 2.81 -12.65
CA LEU A 297 15.45 3.62 -13.73
C LEU A 297 16.04 2.83 -14.93
N PRO A 298 16.65 1.63 -14.76
CA PRO A 298 17.25 0.88 -15.85
C PRO A 298 16.28 0.27 -16.86
N TYR A 299 14.96 0.36 -16.64
CA TYR A 299 13.97 -0.33 -17.44
C TYR A 299 13.15 0.59 -18.35
N ASP A 300 12.44 0.01 -19.31
CA ASP A 300 11.61 0.74 -20.28
C ASP A 300 10.18 0.92 -19.81
N ALA A 301 9.60 -0.16 -19.27
CA ALA A 301 8.22 -0.16 -18.79
C ALA A 301 8.07 -0.95 -17.50
N GLY A 302 7.16 -0.47 -16.65
CA GLY A 302 6.80 -1.11 -15.39
C GLY A 302 5.46 -1.84 -15.47
N LEU A 303 5.37 -3.01 -14.87
CA LEU A 303 4.16 -3.85 -14.89
C LEU A 303 3.38 -3.70 -13.57
N SER A 304 2.11 -3.32 -13.67
CA SER A 304 1.13 -3.35 -12.58
C SER A 304 -0.11 -4.17 -12.97
N PRO A 305 0.06 -5.50 -13.20
CA PRO A 305 -0.96 -6.38 -13.76
C PRO A 305 -1.87 -6.93 -12.67
N GLU A 306 -2.52 -6.06 -11.90
CA GLU A 306 -3.41 -6.46 -10.80
C GLU A 306 -4.60 -7.27 -11.35
N GLN A 307 -4.92 -8.41 -10.71
CA GLN A 307 -5.91 -9.38 -11.23
C GLN A 307 -7.33 -9.18 -10.68
N GLY A 308 -7.56 -8.20 -9.78
CA GLY A 308 -8.88 -7.99 -9.20
C GLY A 308 -9.45 -9.19 -8.42
N ARG A 309 -8.61 -10.10 -7.92
CA ARG A 309 -9.04 -11.37 -7.28
C ARG A 309 -9.95 -11.20 -6.08
N ASN A 310 -9.83 -10.09 -5.39
CA ASN A 310 -10.75 -9.69 -4.32
C ASN A 310 -11.06 -8.19 -4.49
N LEU A 311 -12.09 -7.72 -3.77
CA LEU A 311 -12.57 -6.35 -3.95
C LEU A 311 -11.52 -5.30 -3.55
N ASN A 312 -10.67 -5.56 -2.57
CA ASN A 312 -9.57 -4.64 -2.26
C ASN A 312 -8.61 -4.50 -3.44
N ARG A 313 -8.21 -5.61 -4.07
CA ARG A 313 -7.33 -5.61 -5.27
C ARG A 313 -7.96 -4.93 -6.47
N GLU A 314 -9.28 -5.01 -6.61
CA GLU A 314 -10.03 -4.29 -7.65
C GLU A 314 -9.98 -2.76 -7.42
N LEU A 315 -10.01 -2.31 -6.16
CA LEU A 315 -10.09 -0.90 -5.79
C LEU A 315 -8.72 -0.24 -5.56
N CYS A 316 -7.66 -1.02 -5.33
CA CYS A 316 -6.33 -0.48 -5.04
C CYS A 316 -5.63 0.15 -6.25
N LEU A 317 -4.95 1.27 -6.00
CA LEU A 317 -3.86 1.75 -6.84
C LEU A 317 -2.52 1.37 -6.20
N GLY A 318 -1.85 0.37 -6.77
CA GLY A 318 -0.66 -0.20 -6.17
C GLY A 318 0.58 0.71 -6.24
N ASN A 319 1.43 0.64 -5.23
CA ASN A 319 2.70 1.39 -5.13
C ASN A 319 3.61 1.23 -6.35
N LYS A 320 3.53 0.09 -7.05
CA LYS A 320 4.30 -0.17 -8.28
C LYS A 320 4.03 0.89 -9.36
N ALA A 321 2.75 1.11 -9.67
CA ALA A 321 2.35 2.07 -10.70
C ALA A 321 2.87 3.49 -10.39
N LEU A 322 2.74 3.91 -9.12
CA LEU A 322 3.21 5.20 -8.63
C LEU A 322 4.75 5.32 -8.67
N THR A 323 5.46 4.24 -8.37
CA THR A 323 6.93 4.19 -8.47
C THR A 323 7.39 4.31 -9.92
N TYR A 324 6.71 3.66 -10.86
CA TYR A 324 7.10 3.65 -12.27
C TYR A 324 7.01 5.02 -12.92
N VAL A 325 5.96 5.79 -12.65
CA VAL A 325 5.85 7.15 -13.21
C VAL A 325 6.95 8.08 -12.69
N LEU A 326 7.35 7.93 -11.41
CA LEU A 326 8.46 8.67 -10.82
C LEU A 326 9.82 8.29 -11.42
N ALA A 327 9.96 7.04 -11.87
CA ALA A 327 11.13 6.56 -12.59
C ALA A 327 11.08 6.86 -14.11
N GLY A 328 10.01 7.51 -14.60
CA GLY A 328 9.82 7.81 -16.00
C GLY A 328 9.69 6.56 -16.88
N LEU A 329 9.08 5.49 -16.36
CA LEU A 329 8.75 4.29 -17.12
C LEU A 329 7.39 4.45 -17.76
N ALA A 330 7.19 3.89 -18.96
CA ALA A 330 5.87 3.60 -19.46
C ALA A 330 5.19 2.56 -18.55
N VAL A 331 3.88 2.67 -18.32
CA VAL A 331 3.22 1.82 -17.31
C VAL A 331 2.22 0.88 -17.97
N VAL A 332 2.35 -0.41 -17.71
CA VAL A 332 1.37 -1.43 -18.09
C VAL A 332 0.42 -1.63 -16.91
N LEU A 333 -0.87 -1.46 -17.15
CA LEU A 333 -1.93 -1.49 -16.14
C LEU A 333 -3.08 -2.39 -16.58
N THR A 334 -3.62 -3.17 -15.67
CA THR A 334 -4.94 -3.77 -15.88
C THR A 334 -6.04 -2.75 -15.64
N ASP A 335 -7.18 -2.91 -16.33
CA ASP A 335 -8.35 -2.01 -16.21
C ASP A 335 -9.19 -2.38 -14.97
N THR A 336 -8.59 -2.22 -13.78
CA THR A 336 -9.30 -2.31 -12.50
C THR A 336 -9.83 -0.93 -12.08
N ALA A 337 -10.85 -0.89 -11.25
CA ALA A 337 -11.43 0.37 -10.77
C ALA A 337 -10.40 1.28 -10.09
N GLY A 338 -9.46 0.70 -9.33
CA GLY A 338 -8.39 1.45 -8.65
C GLY A 338 -7.34 2.03 -9.59
N GLN A 339 -7.10 1.40 -10.75
CA GLN A 339 -6.07 1.83 -11.71
C GLN A 339 -6.62 2.69 -12.85
N ARG A 340 -7.94 2.69 -13.07
CA ARG A 340 -8.57 3.31 -14.24
C ARG A 340 -8.32 4.83 -14.32
N SER A 341 -8.63 5.57 -13.27
CA SER A 341 -8.45 7.02 -13.26
C SER A 341 -6.96 7.42 -13.37
N PHE A 342 -6.08 6.63 -12.79
CA PHE A 342 -4.63 6.82 -12.93
C PHE A 342 -4.19 6.60 -14.38
N ALA A 343 -4.64 5.53 -15.03
CA ALA A 343 -4.33 5.25 -16.44
C ALA A 343 -4.87 6.34 -17.38
N ASP A 344 -6.08 6.85 -17.12
CA ASP A 344 -6.70 7.94 -17.90
C ASP A 344 -5.86 9.22 -17.79
N ASP A 345 -5.35 9.56 -16.59
CA ASP A 345 -4.48 10.73 -16.38
C ASP A 345 -3.09 10.60 -17.01
N LEU A 346 -2.58 9.36 -17.14
CA LEU A 346 -1.32 9.10 -17.82
C LEU A 346 -1.45 9.19 -19.35
N GLY A 347 -2.65 8.99 -19.91
CA GLY A 347 -2.89 8.96 -21.36
C GLY A 347 -1.92 8.02 -22.09
N ASP A 348 -1.12 8.55 -23.01
CA ASP A 348 -0.13 7.77 -23.78
C ASP A 348 0.95 7.10 -22.89
N GLY A 349 1.09 7.52 -21.63
CA GLY A 349 2.02 6.92 -20.67
C GLY A 349 1.58 5.55 -20.16
N ALA A 350 0.32 5.16 -20.39
CA ALA A 350 -0.27 3.90 -19.95
C ALA A 350 -0.59 2.96 -21.10
N LEU A 351 -0.26 1.68 -20.94
CA LEU A 351 -0.83 0.58 -21.67
C LEU A 351 -1.87 -0.10 -20.78
N ARG A 352 -3.15 0.18 -21.00
CA ARG A 352 -4.25 -0.41 -20.24
C ARG A 352 -4.88 -1.60 -20.99
N TYR A 353 -5.16 -2.68 -20.26
CA TYR A 353 -5.79 -3.89 -20.79
C TYR A 353 -6.70 -4.54 -19.74
N GLN A 354 -7.69 -5.32 -20.17
CA GLN A 354 -8.55 -6.07 -19.24
C GLN A 354 -7.75 -7.23 -18.60
N PRO A 355 -7.93 -7.52 -17.30
CA PRO A 355 -7.31 -8.69 -16.67
C PRO A 355 -7.60 -9.95 -17.50
N GLY A 356 -6.54 -10.70 -17.86
CA GLY A 356 -6.64 -11.91 -18.70
C GLY A 356 -6.67 -11.65 -20.21
N ASP A 357 -6.79 -10.41 -20.70
CA ASP A 357 -6.70 -10.10 -22.14
C ASP A 357 -5.24 -10.05 -22.60
N VAL A 358 -4.66 -11.25 -22.72
CA VAL A 358 -3.28 -11.46 -23.15
C VAL A 358 -3.03 -10.89 -24.55
N ALA A 359 -4.04 -10.92 -25.45
CA ALA A 359 -3.91 -10.44 -26.81
C ALA A 359 -3.78 -8.91 -26.87
N ALA A 360 -4.60 -8.17 -26.11
CA ALA A 360 -4.49 -6.72 -26.02
C ALA A 360 -3.13 -6.31 -25.44
N LEU A 361 -2.67 -7.00 -24.39
CA LEU A 361 -1.35 -6.76 -23.80
C LEU A 361 -0.24 -7.03 -24.82
N ALA A 362 -0.27 -8.16 -25.53
CA ALA A 362 0.71 -8.51 -26.55
C ALA A 362 0.81 -7.46 -27.66
N ASN A 363 -0.34 -6.99 -28.16
CA ASN A 363 -0.40 -5.94 -29.19
C ASN A 363 0.18 -4.61 -28.68
N GLY A 364 -0.08 -4.27 -27.43
CA GLY A 364 0.48 -3.06 -26.80
C GLY A 364 2.00 -3.13 -26.69
N LEU A 365 2.54 -4.23 -26.17
CA LEU A 365 3.98 -4.45 -26.04
C LEU A 365 4.69 -4.46 -27.40
N ARG A 366 4.06 -5.10 -28.41
CA ARG A 366 4.59 -5.09 -29.79
C ARG A 366 4.74 -3.69 -30.33
N ARG A 367 3.71 -2.84 -30.19
CA ARG A 367 3.77 -1.42 -30.63
C ARG A 367 4.90 -0.64 -29.98
N TRP A 368 5.22 -0.91 -28.72
CA TRP A 368 6.35 -0.26 -28.03
C TRP A 368 7.71 -0.81 -28.46
N ALA A 369 7.79 -2.10 -28.79
CA ALA A 369 9.02 -2.73 -29.26
C ALA A 369 9.36 -2.31 -30.70
N GLU A 370 8.37 -2.22 -31.59
CA GLU A 370 8.52 -1.86 -33.00
C GLU A 370 8.73 -0.33 -33.21
N ASP A 371 8.05 0.50 -32.39
CA ASP A 371 8.20 1.97 -32.42
C ASP A 371 8.80 2.50 -31.12
N ARG A 372 10.13 2.60 -31.09
CA ARG A 372 10.88 3.14 -29.93
C ARG A 372 10.54 4.62 -29.66
N GLY A 373 10.15 5.37 -30.68
CA GLY A 373 9.67 6.74 -30.55
C GLY A 373 8.34 6.80 -29.77
N ARG A 374 7.44 5.85 -30.01
CA ARG A 374 6.20 5.68 -29.23
C ARG A 374 6.51 5.37 -27.77
N LEU A 375 7.42 4.43 -27.51
CA LEU A 375 7.84 4.09 -26.15
C LEU A 375 8.46 5.31 -25.43
N ARG A 376 9.30 6.09 -26.11
CA ARG A 376 9.86 7.33 -25.59
C ARG A 376 8.76 8.32 -25.21
N ARG A 377 7.76 8.54 -26.08
CA ARG A 377 6.62 9.42 -25.77
C ARG A 377 5.83 8.91 -24.58
N ALA A 378 5.59 7.60 -24.46
CA ALA A 378 4.93 7.01 -23.31
C ALA A 378 5.69 7.26 -22.01
N ARG A 379 7.00 7.09 -22.00
CA ARG A 379 7.88 7.39 -20.87
C ARG A 379 7.83 8.87 -20.48
N GLN A 380 7.85 9.77 -21.47
CA GLN A 380 7.74 11.21 -21.25
C GLN A 380 6.36 11.57 -20.65
N ALA A 381 5.27 11.01 -21.17
CA ALA A 381 3.91 11.25 -20.68
C ALA A 381 3.76 10.79 -19.21
N ALA A 382 4.26 9.60 -18.87
CA ALA A 382 4.28 9.10 -17.50
C ALA A 382 5.05 10.03 -16.53
N TRP A 383 6.23 10.49 -16.95
CA TRP A 383 7.02 11.46 -16.16
C TRP A 383 6.32 12.82 -16.01
N GLN A 384 5.68 13.33 -17.06
CA GLN A 384 4.90 14.58 -16.95
C GLN A 384 3.72 14.43 -15.99
N ALA A 385 3.03 13.29 -16.00
CA ALA A 385 1.97 12.99 -15.05
C ALA A 385 2.51 12.92 -13.60
N ALA A 386 3.69 12.31 -13.39
CA ALA A 386 4.35 12.31 -12.08
C ALA A 386 4.60 13.74 -11.58
N LYS A 387 5.19 14.61 -12.42
CA LYS A 387 5.44 16.00 -12.04
C LYS A 387 4.16 16.81 -11.79
N ARG A 388 3.16 16.60 -12.62
CA ARG A 388 1.89 17.37 -12.54
C ARG A 388 1.05 16.95 -11.34
N ARG A 389 1.03 15.65 -10.98
CA ARG A 389 0.04 15.11 -10.04
C ARG A 389 0.56 14.00 -9.12
N TRP A 390 1.29 13.00 -9.66
CA TRP A 390 1.54 11.73 -8.99
C TRP A 390 2.87 11.71 -8.22
N ASN A 391 3.04 12.68 -7.33
CA ASN A 391 4.19 12.79 -6.43
C ASN A 391 3.75 13.26 -5.05
N TRP A 392 4.56 12.99 -4.03
CA TRP A 392 4.21 13.29 -2.64
C TRP A 392 4.11 14.78 -2.34
N GLU A 393 4.89 15.63 -3.01
CA GLU A 393 4.88 17.08 -2.79
C GLU A 393 3.66 17.77 -3.41
N HIS A 394 2.86 17.04 -4.18
CA HIS A 394 1.65 17.60 -4.74
C HIS A 394 0.63 17.93 -3.65
N ARG A 395 -0.05 19.09 -3.78
CA ARG A 395 -1.00 19.60 -2.78
C ARG A 395 -2.14 18.63 -2.42
N SER A 396 -2.56 17.77 -3.37
CA SER A 396 -3.61 16.78 -3.12
C SER A 396 -3.12 15.52 -2.40
N GLU A 397 -1.85 15.46 -2.03
CA GLU A 397 -1.25 14.37 -1.27
C GLU A 397 -0.76 14.90 0.10
N LYS A 398 0.49 15.34 0.20
CA LYS A 398 1.07 15.92 1.42
C LYS A 398 0.29 17.14 1.93
N GLY A 399 -0.06 18.07 1.02
CA GLY A 399 -0.82 19.25 1.38
C GLY A 399 -2.20 18.91 1.94
N ALA A 400 -2.93 18.03 1.27
CA ALA A 400 -4.27 17.60 1.71
C ALA A 400 -4.25 16.88 3.08
N LEU A 401 -3.20 16.09 3.36
CA LEU A 401 -3.03 15.51 4.69
C LEU A 401 -2.83 16.57 5.76
N ILE A 402 -1.94 17.54 5.51
CA ILE A 402 -1.66 18.62 6.47
C ILE A 402 -2.93 19.47 6.70
N GLU A 403 -3.66 19.81 5.63
CA GLU A 403 -4.92 20.55 5.72
C GLU A 403 -5.98 19.78 6.52
N ALA A 404 -6.15 18.48 6.27
CA ALA A 404 -7.09 17.64 7.02
C ALA A 404 -6.77 17.57 8.52
N VAL A 405 -5.49 17.40 8.86
CA VAL A 405 -5.03 17.37 10.26
C VAL A 405 -5.21 18.73 10.93
N THR A 406 -4.86 19.82 10.25
CA THR A 406 -4.98 21.17 10.79
C THR A 406 -6.44 21.56 11.03
N GLY A 407 -7.32 21.24 10.07
CA GLY A 407 -8.76 21.50 10.19
C GLY A 407 -9.46 20.67 11.27
N ALA A 408 -8.93 19.50 11.61
CA ALA A 408 -9.48 18.64 12.66
C ALA A 408 -9.29 19.20 14.09
N ILE A 409 -8.43 20.19 14.27
CA ILE A 409 -8.01 20.68 15.59
C ILE A 409 -8.47 22.16 15.82
N GLN A 410 -8.98 22.81 14.78
CA GLN A 410 -9.65 24.11 14.85
C GLN A 410 -11.11 23.94 15.29
#